data_f5843a934b4bd6d1a32cc7b8f5fa797a
#
_entry.id   f5843a934b4bd6d1a32cc7b8f5fa797a
#
_cell.length_a   1.000
_cell.length_b   1.000
_cell.length_c   1.000
_cell.angle_alpha   90.00
_cell.angle_beta   90.00
_cell.angle_gamma   90.00
#
_symmetry.space_group_name_H-M   'P 1'
#
loop_
_entity.id
_entity.type
_entity.pdbx_description
1 polymer ?
#
loop_
_entity_poly.entity_id
_entity_poly.type
_entity_poly.pdbx_seq_one_letter_code
_entity_poly.pdbx_strand_id
1 'polypeptide(L)'
;MTPQELAAIATIDLMPRHEPRMVYRCIGCGKSFELERLLYTCPHCRALLRVEDENFDALKSRSGAQWRKVFDLRRALDVEGLKGIFLFHELILPHVPLADVVYLGEGHTPLVRANRDLAQWAGADFFVKNDGQNPSASFKDRGMASAISFLNHYIRVKKPETILGICASTGDTSAAAALYLSYLPKGAVRSVVLLPKGKVTPQQLGQPLGSGATVVEVPGVFDDCMKIVEQLTENYEVFLLNSKNPVRICGQKSFAFEVAQQMGWKVDDVTVAVPIGNAGNVTAIMEGFIDLLRLGIVEGLPRVLGVQSHHANPVAIWKEIGRYTPMTVSPSVAQAAMIGNPVSFPKVKGLVEEHFRDRFDCITVTEQEIMDSMMRVNRHGHVVCTQGGEAVAGLRKALAEGRVAKGGRFVCDSTSHQLKFAGFQDAYFEGKLEEGYGVVSKPELVNRPVSMAADAAAIAAGLGLKPRKRCMCGGN
;
A
#
# COMPACT_ATOMS: atom_id res chain seq x y z
N MET A 1 16.84 -28.13 -10.77
CA MET A 1 16.51 -27.88 -12.21
C MET A 1 17.23 -28.93 -13.05
N THR A 2 16.52 -29.54 -13.98
CA THR A 2 17.09 -30.47 -14.94
C THR A 2 17.86 -29.72 -16.06
N PRO A 3 18.76 -30.39 -16.79
CA PRO A 3 19.44 -29.77 -17.95
C PRO A 3 18.46 -29.26 -19.02
N GLN A 4 17.31 -29.89 -19.18
CA GLN A 4 16.25 -29.46 -20.09
C GLN A 4 15.54 -28.19 -19.62
N GLU A 5 15.28 -28.04 -18.31
CA GLU A 5 14.74 -26.81 -17.74
C GLU A 5 15.75 -25.65 -17.88
N LEU A 6 17.04 -25.89 -17.63
CA LEU A 6 18.09 -24.89 -17.80
C LEU A 6 18.21 -24.44 -19.28
N ALA A 7 18.13 -25.37 -20.24
CA ALA A 7 18.14 -25.04 -21.66
C ALA A 7 16.91 -24.23 -22.06
N ALA A 8 15.74 -24.57 -21.53
CA ALA A 8 14.49 -23.82 -21.78
C ALA A 8 14.54 -22.39 -21.19
N ILE A 9 15.17 -22.21 -20.02
CA ILE A 9 15.38 -20.89 -19.41
C ILE A 9 16.35 -20.05 -20.23
N ALA A 10 17.46 -20.63 -20.75
CA ALA A 10 18.46 -19.93 -21.54
C ALA A 10 17.90 -19.32 -22.85
N THR A 11 16.74 -19.78 -23.32
CA THR A 11 16.05 -19.22 -24.51
C THR A 11 15.13 -18.06 -24.20
N ILE A 12 14.88 -17.74 -22.92
CA ILE A 12 13.96 -16.69 -22.51
C ILE A 12 14.72 -15.36 -22.42
N ASP A 13 14.31 -14.40 -23.24
CA ASP A 13 14.79 -13.03 -23.12
C ASP A 13 14.17 -12.39 -21.85
N LEU A 14 14.98 -12.28 -20.80
CA LEU A 14 14.58 -11.71 -19.51
C LEU A 14 14.59 -10.19 -19.48
N MET A 15 15.09 -9.53 -20.52
CA MET A 15 15.13 -8.08 -20.67
C MET A 15 14.55 -7.66 -22.03
N PRO A 16 13.27 -7.95 -22.26
CA PRO A 16 12.65 -7.66 -23.55
C PRO A 16 12.71 -6.17 -23.86
N ARG A 17 13.10 -5.86 -25.09
CA ARG A 17 13.10 -4.47 -25.54
C ARG A 17 11.67 -3.99 -25.67
N HIS A 18 11.42 -2.82 -25.09
CA HIS A 18 10.20 -2.07 -25.25
C HIS A 18 10.56 -0.60 -25.50
N GLU A 19 9.89 0.04 -26.44
CA GLU A 19 10.03 1.46 -26.74
C GLU A 19 8.76 2.18 -26.25
N PRO A 20 8.71 2.59 -24.97
CA PRO A 20 7.51 3.17 -24.39
C PRO A 20 7.30 4.60 -24.90
N ARG A 21 6.04 4.98 -25.02
CA ARG A 21 5.63 6.38 -25.20
C ARG A 21 4.80 6.84 -24.02
N MET A 22 5.50 7.22 -22.98
CA MET A 22 4.87 7.57 -21.71
C MET A 22 4.31 8.99 -21.74
N VAL A 23 3.05 9.15 -21.34
CA VAL A 23 2.36 10.43 -21.27
C VAL A 23 1.52 10.57 -20.00
N TYR A 24 1.27 11.81 -19.59
CA TYR A 24 0.12 12.09 -18.73
C TYR A 24 -1.15 12.11 -19.58
N ARG A 25 -2.15 11.32 -19.19
CA ARG A 25 -3.50 11.34 -19.80
C ARG A 25 -4.50 11.93 -18.83
N CYS A 26 -5.23 12.94 -19.25
CA CYS A 26 -6.31 13.52 -18.44
C CYS A 26 -7.54 12.61 -18.41
N ILE A 27 -8.04 12.26 -17.23
CA ILE A 27 -9.24 11.43 -17.08
C ILE A 27 -10.54 12.18 -17.42
N GLY A 28 -10.51 13.53 -17.44
CA GLY A 28 -11.70 14.34 -17.72
C GLY A 28 -11.83 14.72 -19.20
N CYS A 29 -10.78 15.27 -19.81
CA CYS A 29 -10.84 15.76 -21.19
C CYS A 29 -10.04 14.91 -22.19
N GLY A 30 -9.39 13.84 -21.77
CA GLY A 30 -8.64 12.92 -22.63
C GLY A 30 -7.32 13.45 -23.20
N LYS A 31 -6.96 14.71 -22.96
CA LYS A 31 -5.72 15.30 -23.49
C LYS A 31 -4.48 14.66 -22.90
N SER A 32 -3.43 14.51 -23.71
CA SER A 32 -2.12 13.99 -23.31
C SER A 32 -1.12 15.12 -23.12
N PHE A 33 -0.14 14.90 -22.23
CA PHE A 33 0.96 15.80 -21.95
C PHE A 33 2.24 15.00 -21.69
N GLU A 34 3.39 15.60 -22.00
CA GLU A 34 4.70 15.01 -21.73
C GLU A 34 4.95 14.88 -20.22
N LEU A 35 5.61 13.78 -19.81
CA LEU A 35 5.88 13.51 -18.38
C LEU A 35 6.83 14.54 -17.75
N GLU A 36 7.75 15.08 -18.56
CA GLU A 36 8.75 16.06 -18.15
C GLU A 36 8.15 17.39 -17.69
N ARG A 37 6.86 17.62 -17.94
CA ARG A 37 6.16 18.82 -17.47
C ARG A 37 5.82 18.80 -15.98
N LEU A 38 6.02 17.68 -15.27
CA LEU A 38 5.75 17.51 -13.85
C LEU A 38 4.32 17.95 -13.45
N LEU A 39 3.32 17.48 -14.18
CA LEU A 39 1.92 17.87 -13.97
C LEU A 39 1.24 16.98 -12.92
N TYR A 40 0.40 17.58 -12.07
CA TYR A 40 -0.38 16.89 -11.03
C TYR A 40 -1.89 16.98 -11.26
N THR A 41 -2.32 17.94 -12.04
CA THR A 41 -3.69 18.12 -12.55
C THR A 41 -3.65 18.58 -13.99
N CYS A 42 -4.72 18.35 -14.73
CA CYS A 42 -4.82 18.79 -16.11
C CYS A 42 -4.83 20.32 -16.20
N PRO A 43 -3.94 20.95 -16.97
CA PRO A 43 -3.93 22.40 -17.12
C PRO A 43 -5.17 22.96 -17.82
N HIS A 44 -5.94 22.12 -18.55
CA HIS A 44 -7.16 22.54 -19.23
C HIS A 44 -8.42 22.47 -18.38
N CYS A 45 -8.66 21.32 -17.70
CA CYS A 45 -9.93 21.07 -17.01
C CYS A 45 -9.77 20.79 -15.51
N ARG A 46 -8.54 20.86 -14.98
CA ARG A 46 -8.19 20.60 -13.58
C ARG A 46 -8.48 19.17 -13.10
N ALA A 47 -8.94 18.26 -13.97
CA ALA A 47 -9.14 16.86 -13.61
C ALA A 47 -7.80 16.17 -13.33
N LEU A 48 -7.88 15.00 -12.68
CA LEU A 48 -6.71 14.19 -12.39
C LEU A 48 -6.05 13.65 -13.66
N LEU A 49 -4.79 13.33 -13.52
CA LEU A 49 -3.98 12.70 -14.55
C LEU A 49 -3.70 11.25 -14.21
N ARG A 50 -3.51 10.40 -15.21
CA ARG A 50 -2.90 9.08 -15.10
C ARG A 50 -1.66 9.05 -15.98
N VAL A 51 -0.72 8.18 -15.67
CA VAL A 51 0.43 7.89 -16.53
C VAL A 51 0.06 6.71 -17.41
N GLU A 52 0.23 6.88 -18.71
CA GLU A 52 -0.04 5.84 -19.71
C GLU A 52 1.16 5.65 -20.62
N ASP A 53 1.34 4.42 -21.06
CA ASP A 53 2.18 4.11 -22.20
C ASP A 53 1.29 3.99 -23.44
N GLU A 54 1.38 4.96 -24.38
CA GLU A 54 0.63 4.93 -25.64
C GLU A 54 1.07 3.75 -26.54
N ASN A 55 2.26 3.17 -26.28
CA ASN A 55 2.76 1.99 -26.99
C ASN A 55 2.58 0.69 -26.17
N PHE A 56 1.74 0.68 -25.14
CA PHE A 56 1.53 -0.48 -24.27
C PHE A 56 1.18 -1.76 -25.03
N ASP A 57 0.42 -1.65 -26.10
CA ASP A 57 -0.02 -2.81 -26.88
C ASP A 57 1.14 -3.52 -27.64
N ALA A 58 2.29 -2.87 -27.82
CA ALA A 58 3.50 -3.52 -28.33
C ALA A 58 3.98 -4.67 -27.42
N LEU A 59 3.67 -4.59 -26.11
CA LEU A 59 3.99 -5.67 -25.16
C LEU A 59 3.22 -6.97 -25.45
N LYS A 60 2.12 -6.92 -26.24
CA LYS A 60 1.36 -8.09 -26.69
C LYS A 60 2.08 -8.93 -27.75
N SER A 61 3.24 -8.46 -28.26
CA SER A 61 4.15 -9.28 -29.07
C SER A 61 4.62 -10.54 -28.33
N ARG A 62 4.54 -10.54 -27.00
CA ARG A 62 4.73 -11.70 -26.13
C ARG A 62 3.42 -12.15 -25.55
N SER A 63 3.21 -13.46 -25.52
CA SER A 63 2.02 -14.04 -24.85
C SER A 63 2.08 -13.84 -23.34
N GLY A 64 0.91 -13.86 -22.66
CA GLY A 64 0.85 -13.80 -21.22
C GLY A 64 1.66 -14.91 -20.51
N ALA A 65 1.71 -16.10 -21.11
CA ALA A 65 2.54 -17.20 -20.62
C ALA A 65 4.04 -16.89 -20.67
N GLN A 66 4.50 -16.20 -21.71
CA GLN A 66 5.90 -15.74 -21.81
C GLN A 66 6.20 -14.66 -20.77
N TRP A 67 5.29 -13.70 -20.57
CA TRP A 67 5.44 -12.68 -19.53
C TRP A 67 5.49 -13.27 -18.12
N ARG A 68 4.63 -14.26 -17.80
CA ARG A 68 4.70 -14.97 -16.52
C ARG A 68 6.09 -15.55 -16.28
N LYS A 69 6.66 -16.24 -17.28
CA LYS A 69 8.03 -16.80 -17.20
C LYS A 69 9.08 -15.74 -17.00
N VAL A 70 9.01 -14.61 -17.73
CA VAL A 70 9.94 -13.48 -17.54
C VAL A 70 9.93 -12.99 -16.10
N PHE A 71 8.74 -12.69 -15.55
CA PHE A 71 8.62 -12.16 -14.20
C PHE A 71 8.99 -13.19 -13.13
N ASP A 72 8.67 -14.46 -13.32
CA ASP A 72 9.03 -15.51 -12.35
C ASP A 72 10.56 -15.75 -12.32
N LEU A 73 11.22 -15.73 -13.46
CA LEU A 73 12.66 -15.95 -13.56
C LEU A 73 13.48 -14.73 -13.12
N ARG A 74 13.00 -13.52 -13.32
CA ARG A 74 13.65 -12.29 -12.86
C ARG A 74 13.90 -12.29 -11.35
N ARG A 75 13.08 -12.99 -10.56
CA ARG A 75 13.29 -13.13 -9.11
C ARG A 75 14.62 -13.75 -8.73
N ALA A 76 15.23 -14.52 -9.64
CA ALA A 76 16.54 -15.15 -9.45
C ALA A 76 17.70 -14.29 -9.96
N LEU A 77 17.43 -13.16 -10.61
CA LEU A 77 18.47 -12.28 -11.13
C LEU A 77 18.98 -11.35 -10.03
N ASP A 78 20.28 -11.11 -10.04
CA ASP A 78 20.93 -10.07 -9.23
C ASP A 78 21.17 -8.81 -10.07
N VAL A 79 20.09 -8.20 -10.56
CA VAL A 79 20.07 -6.93 -11.29
C VAL A 79 19.30 -5.92 -10.46
N GLU A 80 19.98 -4.93 -9.89
CA GLU A 80 19.39 -3.99 -8.92
C GLU A 80 18.17 -3.26 -9.49
N GLY A 81 18.25 -2.77 -10.72
CA GLY A 81 17.14 -2.08 -11.41
C GLY A 81 15.96 -2.98 -11.79
N LEU A 82 16.02 -4.31 -11.53
CA LEU A 82 14.91 -5.26 -11.68
C LEU A 82 14.49 -5.88 -10.36
N LYS A 83 14.87 -5.28 -9.22
CA LYS A 83 14.42 -5.71 -7.89
C LYS A 83 13.15 -4.98 -7.46
N GLY A 84 12.55 -5.47 -6.39
CA GLY A 84 11.37 -4.86 -5.79
C GLY A 84 10.22 -4.71 -6.76
N ILE A 85 9.62 -3.54 -6.79
CA ILE A 85 8.52 -3.24 -7.72
C ILE A 85 8.96 -3.30 -9.18
N PHE A 86 10.23 -2.97 -9.47
CA PHE A 86 10.77 -2.93 -10.83
C PHE A 86 11.11 -4.30 -11.43
N LEU A 87 10.83 -5.38 -10.71
CA LEU A 87 10.74 -6.70 -11.34
C LEU A 87 9.74 -6.69 -12.51
N PHE A 88 8.73 -5.81 -12.43
CA PHE A 88 7.70 -5.56 -13.44
C PHE A 88 7.97 -4.25 -14.21
N HIS A 89 9.23 -3.96 -14.53
CA HIS A 89 9.69 -2.67 -15.07
C HIS A 89 8.84 -2.18 -16.26
N GLU A 90 8.48 -3.06 -17.20
CA GLU A 90 7.69 -2.73 -18.39
C GLU A 90 6.27 -2.26 -18.06
N LEU A 91 5.76 -2.60 -16.87
CA LEU A 91 4.41 -2.24 -16.41
C LEU A 91 4.41 -1.08 -15.42
N ILE A 92 5.59 -0.67 -14.93
CA ILE A 92 5.74 0.41 -13.93
C ILE A 92 6.14 1.72 -14.61
N LEU A 93 7.39 1.83 -15.04
CA LEU A 93 7.94 3.01 -15.69
C LEU A 93 9.02 2.60 -16.73
N PRO A 94 8.61 2.02 -17.85
CA PRO A 94 9.54 1.42 -18.81
C PRO A 94 10.52 2.41 -19.48
N HIS A 95 10.23 3.72 -19.44
CA HIS A 95 11.11 4.78 -19.96
C HIS A 95 12.24 5.16 -19.00
N VAL A 96 12.17 4.77 -17.73
CA VAL A 96 13.24 5.01 -16.75
C VAL A 96 14.30 3.93 -16.93
N PRO A 97 15.56 4.29 -17.30
CA PRO A 97 16.63 3.31 -17.43
C PRO A 97 16.89 2.55 -16.11
N LEU A 98 17.24 1.29 -16.18
CA LEU A 98 17.51 0.47 -14.98
C LEU A 98 18.59 1.09 -14.08
N ALA A 99 19.55 1.82 -14.64
CA ALA A 99 20.58 2.53 -13.88
C ALA A 99 20.07 3.73 -13.07
N ASP A 100 18.86 4.21 -13.37
CA ASP A 100 18.24 5.32 -12.65
C ASP A 100 17.19 4.86 -11.64
N VAL A 101 16.92 3.56 -11.59
CA VAL A 101 16.01 2.97 -10.61
C VAL A 101 16.58 3.15 -9.20
N VAL A 102 15.72 3.60 -8.29
CA VAL A 102 16.01 3.68 -6.86
C VAL A 102 15.29 2.54 -6.17
N TYR A 103 16.04 1.62 -5.63
CA TYR A 103 15.56 0.47 -4.89
C TYR A 103 16.08 0.49 -3.45
N LEU A 104 15.19 0.51 -2.47
CA LEU A 104 15.52 0.51 -1.04
C LEU A 104 15.06 -0.76 -0.32
N GLY A 105 14.58 -1.76 -1.05
CA GLY A 105 14.09 -3.01 -0.49
C GLY A 105 12.56 -3.14 -0.51
N GLU A 106 11.85 -2.23 -1.19
CA GLU A 106 10.41 -2.29 -1.34
C GLU A 106 9.96 -3.37 -2.32
N GLY A 107 8.72 -3.80 -2.16
CA GLY A 107 8.10 -4.80 -3.01
C GLY A 107 8.40 -6.24 -2.57
N HIS A 108 7.83 -7.21 -3.28
CA HIS A 108 7.84 -8.63 -2.93
C HIS A 108 7.49 -8.91 -1.46
N THR A 109 6.61 -8.09 -0.91
CA THR A 109 6.16 -8.24 0.47
C THR A 109 5.49 -9.60 0.67
N PRO A 110 5.61 -10.19 1.87
CA PRO A 110 5.04 -11.51 2.13
C PRO A 110 3.54 -11.57 1.94
N LEU A 111 3.08 -12.67 1.37
CA LEU A 111 1.68 -13.09 1.35
C LEU A 111 1.53 -14.26 2.32
N VAL A 112 1.08 -13.97 3.54
CA VAL A 112 1.08 -14.91 4.67
C VAL A 112 -0.31 -15.44 4.93
N ARG A 113 -0.48 -16.77 4.90
CA ARG A 113 -1.77 -17.41 5.17
C ARG A 113 -2.14 -17.27 6.65
N ALA A 114 -3.40 -16.96 6.93
CA ALA A 114 -3.96 -17.03 8.27
C ALA A 114 -3.86 -18.45 8.83
N ASN A 115 -3.54 -18.61 10.12
CA ASN A 115 -3.58 -19.90 10.76
C ASN A 115 -5.03 -20.39 10.94
N ARG A 116 -5.20 -21.66 11.33
CA ARG A 116 -6.51 -22.31 11.43
C ARG A 116 -7.49 -21.54 12.34
N ASP A 117 -7.02 -21.06 13.49
CA ASP A 117 -7.89 -20.41 14.47
C ASP A 117 -8.34 -19.03 13.97
N LEU A 118 -7.42 -18.29 13.33
CA LEU A 118 -7.73 -17.00 12.72
C LEU A 118 -8.68 -17.17 11.53
N ALA A 119 -8.49 -18.18 10.68
CA ALA A 119 -9.38 -18.49 9.56
C ALA A 119 -10.78 -18.89 10.05
N GLN A 120 -10.86 -19.69 11.10
CA GLN A 120 -12.15 -20.05 11.72
C GLN A 120 -12.88 -18.82 12.28
N TRP A 121 -12.16 -17.93 12.95
CA TRP A 121 -12.73 -16.68 13.47
C TRP A 121 -13.21 -15.76 12.37
N ALA A 122 -12.46 -15.64 11.27
CA ALA A 122 -12.82 -14.81 10.13
C ALA A 122 -13.98 -15.38 9.30
N GLY A 123 -14.18 -16.70 9.35
CA GLY A 123 -15.20 -17.43 8.59
C GLY A 123 -14.73 -17.96 7.25
N ALA A 124 -13.46 -17.78 6.89
CA ALA A 124 -12.82 -18.32 5.69
C ALA A 124 -11.28 -18.31 5.82
N ASP A 125 -10.61 -19.16 5.05
CA ASP A 125 -9.18 -19.06 4.83
C ASP A 125 -8.85 -17.74 4.10
N PHE A 126 -7.83 -17.03 4.55
CA PHE A 126 -7.37 -15.83 3.88
C PHE A 126 -5.86 -15.62 4.01
N PHE A 127 -5.33 -14.72 3.21
CA PHE A 127 -3.95 -14.29 3.25
C PHE A 127 -3.86 -12.82 3.64
N VAL A 128 -2.80 -12.47 4.36
CA VAL A 128 -2.42 -11.08 4.63
C VAL A 128 -1.25 -10.73 3.71
N LYS A 129 -1.43 -9.76 2.84
CA LYS A 129 -0.36 -9.15 2.06
C LYS A 129 0.29 -8.08 2.92
N ASN A 130 1.50 -8.34 3.42
CA ASN A 130 2.11 -7.53 4.47
C ASN A 130 2.99 -6.42 3.92
N ASP A 131 2.39 -5.33 3.47
CA ASP A 131 3.09 -4.13 3.00
C ASP A 131 3.75 -3.32 4.14
N GLY A 132 3.51 -3.69 5.38
CA GLY A 132 4.26 -3.19 6.54
C GLY A 132 5.75 -3.59 6.55
N GLN A 133 6.17 -4.54 5.71
CA GLN A 133 7.57 -4.93 5.56
C GLN A 133 8.34 -4.14 4.50
N ASN A 134 7.74 -3.15 3.87
CA ASN A 134 8.46 -2.20 3.04
C ASN A 134 9.41 -1.30 3.90
N PRO A 135 10.43 -0.66 3.30
CA PRO A 135 11.49 0.08 4.03
C PRO A 135 10.99 1.13 5.02
N SER A 136 9.99 1.96 4.67
CA SER A 136 9.38 2.92 5.60
C SER A 136 8.26 2.31 6.43
N ALA A 137 8.09 1.00 6.38
CA ALA A 137 7.05 0.23 7.04
C ALA A 137 5.62 0.51 6.53
N SER A 138 5.45 0.82 5.23
CA SER A 138 4.14 0.97 4.59
C SER A 138 4.14 0.79 3.08
N PHE A 139 2.94 0.54 2.49
CA PHE A 139 2.74 0.45 1.05
C PHE A 139 3.13 1.72 0.27
N LYS A 140 3.30 2.85 0.97
CA LYS A 140 3.68 4.13 0.35
C LYS A 140 5.01 4.03 -0.38
N ASP A 141 5.88 3.14 0.06
CA ASP A 141 7.19 2.89 -0.55
C ASP A 141 7.09 2.47 -2.01
N ARG A 142 6.10 1.66 -2.37
CA ARG A 142 5.84 1.28 -3.77
C ARG A 142 5.68 2.50 -4.68
N GLY A 143 4.89 3.47 -4.23
CA GLY A 143 4.68 4.71 -4.97
C GLY A 143 5.88 5.67 -4.89
N MET A 144 6.64 5.65 -3.81
CA MET A 144 7.84 6.47 -3.70
C MET A 144 8.97 5.92 -4.55
N ALA A 145 9.18 4.61 -4.60
CA ALA A 145 10.16 3.99 -5.46
C ALA A 145 9.98 4.41 -6.93
N SER A 146 8.76 4.34 -7.46
CA SER A 146 8.48 4.80 -8.83
C SER A 146 8.67 6.31 -8.99
N ALA A 147 8.15 7.11 -8.07
CA ALA A 147 8.26 8.57 -8.17
C ALA A 147 9.71 9.05 -8.06
N ILE A 148 10.50 8.46 -7.16
CA ILE A 148 11.89 8.88 -6.96
C ILE A 148 12.82 8.32 -8.04
N SER A 149 12.56 7.14 -8.59
CA SER A 149 13.27 6.66 -9.79
C SER A 149 13.01 7.57 -11.00
N PHE A 150 11.75 8.00 -11.20
CA PHE A 150 11.43 9.01 -12.20
C PHE A 150 12.15 10.34 -11.94
N LEU A 151 12.13 10.83 -10.71
CA LEU A 151 12.82 12.07 -10.34
C LEU A 151 14.33 11.96 -10.53
N ASN A 152 14.94 10.82 -10.17
CA ASN A 152 16.37 10.56 -10.39
C ASN A 152 16.73 10.64 -11.88
N HIS A 153 15.93 9.99 -12.71
CA HIS A 153 16.08 10.08 -14.17
C HIS A 153 15.90 11.51 -14.69
N TYR A 154 14.85 12.21 -14.23
CA TYR A 154 14.58 13.60 -14.59
C TYR A 154 15.75 14.52 -14.26
N ILE A 155 16.31 14.43 -13.03
CA ILE A 155 17.47 15.24 -12.61
C ILE A 155 18.68 14.96 -13.50
N ARG A 156 18.95 13.71 -13.81
CA ARG A 156 20.08 13.34 -14.64
C ARG A 156 19.97 13.89 -16.08
N VAL A 157 18.77 13.89 -16.63
CA VAL A 157 18.52 14.34 -18.03
C VAL A 157 18.39 15.86 -18.11
N LYS A 158 17.56 16.47 -17.24
CA LYS A 158 17.24 17.91 -17.30
C LYS A 158 18.25 18.78 -16.57
N LYS A 159 19.00 18.23 -15.59
CA LYS A 159 20.01 18.93 -14.77
C LYS A 159 19.48 20.25 -14.19
N PRO A 160 18.35 20.24 -13.49
CA PRO A 160 17.80 21.45 -12.88
C PRO A 160 18.78 21.98 -11.81
N GLU A 161 18.76 23.29 -11.57
CA GLU A 161 19.62 23.91 -10.55
C GLU A 161 19.28 23.40 -9.15
N THR A 162 18.00 23.37 -8.79
CA THR A 162 17.48 22.79 -7.55
C THR A 162 16.01 22.43 -7.71
N ILE A 163 15.64 21.21 -7.32
CA ILE A 163 14.23 20.79 -7.21
C ILE A 163 13.83 20.71 -5.74
N LEU A 164 12.61 21.15 -5.45
CA LEU A 164 11.98 20.95 -4.16
C LEU A 164 11.15 19.65 -4.18
N GLY A 165 11.59 18.62 -3.49
CA GLY A 165 10.78 17.42 -3.23
C GLY A 165 9.90 17.66 -2.00
N ILE A 166 8.57 17.82 -2.20
CA ILE A 166 7.67 18.21 -1.11
C ILE A 166 6.53 17.20 -0.89
N CYS A 167 6.22 16.99 0.38
CA CYS A 167 5.08 16.22 0.82
C CYS A 167 4.37 16.93 1.98
N ALA A 168 3.07 17.19 1.85
CA ALA A 168 2.22 17.57 2.98
C ALA A 168 1.54 16.29 3.50
N SER A 169 1.99 15.77 4.65
CA SER A 169 1.42 14.56 5.27
C SER A 169 1.92 14.39 6.69
N THR A 170 1.04 14.01 7.58
CA THR A 170 1.34 13.71 8.98
C THR A 170 1.67 12.24 9.25
N GLY A 171 1.80 11.38 8.22
CA GLY A 171 1.92 9.93 8.44
C GLY A 171 2.80 9.22 7.42
N ASP A 172 2.35 8.06 6.95
CA ASP A 172 3.12 7.15 6.10
C ASP A 172 3.68 7.78 4.83
N THR A 173 2.97 8.75 4.24
CA THR A 173 3.44 9.38 2.99
C THR A 173 4.67 10.25 3.22
N SER A 174 4.71 11.04 4.30
CA SER A 174 5.88 11.86 4.64
C SER A 174 7.08 11.03 5.03
N ALA A 175 6.86 9.94 5.77
CA ALA A 175 7.90 9.00 6.15
C ALA A 175 8.57 8.36 4.92
N ALA A 176 7.77 7.83 3.99
CA ALA A 176 8.28 7.25 2.77
C ALA A 176 8.94 8.29 1.86
N ALA A 177 8.33 9.48 1.67
CA ALA A 177 8.90 10.55 0.85
C ALA A 177 10.27 11.00 1.37
N ALA A 178 10.41 11.26 2.66
CA ALA A 178 11.67 11.67 3.27
C ALA A 178 12.75 10.60 3.12
N LEU A 179 12.40 9.32 3.35
CA LEU A 179 13.32 8.20 3.20
C LEU A 179 13.86 8.12 1.76
N TYR A 180 12.99 8.07 0.76
CA TYR A 180 13.41 7.93 -0.63
C TYR A 180 14.15 9.15 -1.18
N LEU A 181 13.73 10.36 -0.80
CA LEU A 181 14.46 11.59 -1.17
C LEU A 181 15.86 11.64 -0.57
N SER A 182 16.07 11.08 0.63
CA SER A 182 17.39 11.06 1.26
C SER A 182 18.42 10.19 0.53
N TYR A 183 17.97 9.30 -0.34
CA TYR A 183 18.83 8.45 -1.17
C TYR A 183 19.43 9.19 -2.37
N LEU A 184 18.78 10.26 -2.83
CA LEU A 184 19.27 11.03 -3.97
C LEU A 184 20.55 11.80 -3.65
N PRO A 185 21.39 12.11 -4.66
CA PRO A 185 22.63 12.86 -4.44
C PRO A 185 22.39 14.18 -3.71
N LYS A 186 23.24 14.48 -2.73
CA LYS A 186 23.14 15.71 -1.94
C LYS A 186 23.20 16.95 -2.85
N GLY A 187 22.30 17.89 -2.61
CA GLY A 187 22.20 19.13 -3.37
C GLY A 187 21.33 19.08 -4.61
N ALA A 188 21.01 17.89 -5.15
CA ALA A 188 20.13 17.76 -6.31
C ALA A 188 18.66 18.04 -5.97
N VAL A 189 18.23 17.66 -4.76
CA VAL A 189 16.85 17.85 -4.28
C VAL A 189 16.86 18.36 -2.85
N ARG A 190 15.98 19.31 -2.55
CA ARG A 190 15.64 19.69 -1.18
C ARG A 190 14.43 18.90 -0.72
N SER A 191 14.61 18.02 0.27
CA SER A 191 13.53 17.24 0.87
C SER A 191 12.78 18.07 1.91
N VAL A 192 11.48 18.28 1.70
CA VAL A 192 10.63 19.06 2.61
C VAL A 192 9.35 18.29 2.95
N VAL A 193 9.05 18.25 4.24
CA VAL A 193 7.77 17.76 4.77
C VAL A 193 7.04 18.96 5.40
N LEU A 194 5.82 19.22 4.93
CA LEU A 194 4.98 20.31 5.42
C LEU A 194 3.88 19.76 6.35
N LEU A 195 3.75 20.34 7.54
CA LEU A 195 2.87 19.84 8.59
C LEU A 195 2.09 20.97 9.28
N PRO A 196 0.88 20.71 9.76
CA PRO A 196 0.17 21.66 10.63
C PRO A 196 0.80 21.66 12.04
N LYS A 197 1.14 22.84 12.53
CA LYS A 197 1.82 23.04 13.82
C LYS A 197 1.01 22.46 14.97
N GLY A 198 1.69 21.66 15.84
CA GLY A 198 1.10 21.11 17.05
C GLY A 198 0.03 20.03 16.85
N LYS A 199 -0.13 19.50 15.62
CA LYS A 199 -1.13 18.46 15.28
C LYS A 199 -0.50 17.14 14.85
N VAL A 200 0.77 16.94 15.18
CA VAL A 200 1.57 15.76 14.78
C VAL A 200 2.22 15.16 15.99
N THR A 201 2.21 13.84 16.08
CA THR A 201 2.89 13.14 17.19
C THR A 201 4.40 13.02 16.94
N PRO A 202 5.22 12.88 17.99
CA PRO A 202 6.66 12.61 17.84
C PRO A 202 6.95 11.38 16.97
N GLN A 203 6.12 10.34 17.04
CA GLN A 203 6.26 9.12 16.24
C GLN A 203 6.09 9.38 14.74
N GLN A 204 5.17 10.27 14.38
CA GLN A 204 4.95 10.69 12.99
C GLN A 204 6.11 11.55 12.44
N LEU A 205 6.80 12.30 13.32
CA LEU A 205 7.96 13.10 12.95
C LEU A 205 9.26 12.29 12.88
N GLY A 206 9.35 11.17 13.60
CA GLY A 206 10.59 10.43 13.78
C GLY A 206 11.27 10.01 12.47
N GLN A 207 10.52 9.47 11.53
CA GLN A 207 11.08 9.03 10.25
C GLN A 207 11.51 10.21 9.34
N PRO A 208 10.69 11.26 9.09
CA PRO A 208 11.11 12.42 8.32
C PRO A 208 12.36 13.12 8.90
N LEU A 209 12.39 13.34 10.21
CA LEU A 209 13.55 13.94 10.89
C LEU A 209 14.79 13.05 10.79
N GLY A 210 14.63 11.75 11.04
CA GLY A 210 15.73 10.76 10.94
C GLY A 210 16.29 10.64 9.52
N SER A 211 15.48 10.87 8.50
CA SER A 211 15.91 10.90 7.08
C SER A 211 16.53 12.25 6.67
N GLY A 212 16.63 13.23 7.58
CA GLY A 212 17.22 14.53 7.30
C GLY A 212 16.35 15.47 6.45
N ALA A 213 15.06 15.22 6.33
CA ALA A 213 14.14 16.12 5.65
C ALA A 213 13.96 17.43 6.46
N THR A 214 13.82 18.54 5.76
CA THR A 214 13.39 19.80 6.37
C THR A 214 11.91 19.70 6.71
N VAL A 215 11.59 19.63 8.01
CA VAL A 215 10.20 19.62 8.48
C VAL A 215 9.78 21.06 8.74
N VAL A 216 8.76 21.50 8.00
CA VAL A 216 8.19 22.86 8.11
C VAL A 216 6.82 22.77 8.77
N GLU A 217 6.68 23.34 9.95
CA GLU A 217 5.42 23.46 10.65
C GLU A 217 4.76 24.80 10.31
N VAL A 218 3.51 24.75 9.83
CA VAL A 218 2.73 25.95 9.50
C VAL A 218 1.49 26.05 10.41
N PRO A 219 1.07 27.27 10.77
CA PRO A 219 -0.20 27.48 11.45
C PRO A 219 -1.37 27.01 10.59
N GLY A 220 -2.38 26.37 11.19
CA GLY A 220 -3.60 25.98 10.48
C GLY A 220 -3.89 24.47 10.56
N VAL A 221 -4.52 23.95 9.51
CA VAL A 221 -4.92 22.55 9.36
C VAL A 221 -4.27 21.92 8.12
N PHE A 222 -4.47 20.62 7.93
CA PHE A 222 -3.90 19.89 6.78
C PHE A 222 -4.26 20.51 5.42
N ASP A 223 -5.47 21.02 5.26
CA ASP A 223 -5.91 21.65 4.02
C ASP A 223 -5.15 22.95 3.72
N ASP A 224 -4.70 23.68 4.73
CA ASP A 224 -3.85 24.85 4.56
C ASP A 224 -2.46 24.47 4.06
N CYS A 225 -1.88 23.38 4.59
CA CYS A 225 -0.65 22.81 4.06
C CYS A 225 -0.80 22.43 2.58
N MET A 226 -1.91 21.82 2.21
CA MET A 226 -2.16 21.43 0.80
C MET A 226 -2.28 22.63 -0.13
N LYS A 227 -2.95 23.71 0.29
CA LYS A 227 -3.03 24.96 -0.49
C LYS A 227 -1.64 25.58 -0.71
N ILE A 228 -0.79 25.60 0.33
CA ILE A 228 0.59 26.08 0.22
C ILE A 228 1.36 25.24 -0.80
N VAL A 229 1.26 23.93 -0.71
CA VAL A 229 1.93 23.03 -1.66
C VAL A 229 1.46 23.27 -3.09
N GLU A 230 0.16 23.46 -3.32
CA GLU A 230 -0.40 23.77 -4.64
C GLU A 230 0.16 25.09 -5.19
N GLN A 231 0.22 26.15 -4.39
CA GLN A 231 0.82 27.42 -4.77
C GLN A 231 2.33 27.29 -5.09
N LEU A 232 3.05 26.46 -4.33
CA LEU A 232 4.46 26.20 -4.61
C LEU A 232 4.64 25.47 -5.95
N THR A 233 3.78 24.48 -6.27
CA THR A 233 3.85 23.76 -7.55
C THR A 233 3.50 24.63 -8.77
N GLU A 234 2.75 25.70 -8.59
CA GLU A 234 2.40 26.63 -9.66
C GLU A 234 3.54 27.63 -9.96
N ASN A 235 4.37 27.97 -8.98
CA ASN A 235 5.33 29.07 -9.07
C ASN A 235 6.81 28.64 -9.02
N TYR A 236 7.10 27.39 -8.64
CA TYR A 236 8.48 26.92 -8.46
C TYR A 236 8.66 25.53 -9.05
N GLU A 237 9.90 25.11 -9.23
CA GLU A 237 10.25 23.77 -9.67
C GLU A 237 10.10 22.78 -8.50
N VAL A 238 8.92 22.17 -8.42
CA VAL A 238 8.48 21.33 -7.29
C VAL A 238 8.10 19.94 -7.77
N PHE A 239 8.67 18.94 -7.14
CA PHE A 239 8.25 17.55 -7.28
C PHE A 239 7.33 17.17 -6.12
N LEU A 240 6.03 17.15 -6.40
CA LEU A 240 4.99 16.84 -5.42
C LEU A 240 4.94 15.34 -5.13
N LEU A 241 4.96 14.96 -3.85
CA LEU A 241 4.91 13.57 -3.41
C LEU A 241 3.60 13.19 -2.70
N ASN A 242 2.57 14.01 -2.83
CA ASN A 242 1.21 13.72 -2.34
C ASN A 242 0.42 12.80 -3.30
N SER A 243 -0.81 12.46 -2.91
CA SER A 243 -1.69 11.52 -3.64
C SER A 243 -2.10 11.99 -5.04
N LYS A 244 -1.93 13.28 -5.37
CA LYS A 244 -2.19 13.83 -6.72
C LYS A 244 -1.12 13.44 -7.74
N ASN A 245 0.10 13.04 -7.30
CA ASN A 245 1.16 12.65 -8.23
C ASN A 245 0.83 11.30 -8.91
N PRO A 246 0.56 11.28 -10.22
CA PRO A 246 0.13 10.07 -10.91
C PRO A 246 1.27 9.05 -11.10
N VAL A 247 2.56 9.48 -11.05
CA VAL A 247 3.71 8.56 -11.15
C VAL A 247 3.76 7.60 -9.97
N ARG A 248 3.27 8.01 -8.78
CA ARG A 248 3.17 7.13 -7.62
C ARG A 248 2.22 5.94 -7.85
N ILE A 249 1.13 6.16 -8.59
CA ILE A 249 0.17 5.09 -8.91
C ILE A 249 0.85 3.97 -9.71
N CYS A 250 1.77 4.33 -10.61
CA CYS A 250 2.52 3.32 -11.39
C CYS A 250 3.23 2.31 -10.49
N GLY A 251 3.95 2.79 -9.46
CA GLY A 251 4.63 1.89 -8.52
C GLY A 251 3.67 1.09 -7.64
N GLN A 252 2.56 1.69 -7.22
CA GLN A 252 1.56 1.01 -6.39
C GLN A 252 0.82 -0.11 -7.15
N LYS A 253 0.77 -0.10 -8.49
CA LYS A 253 0.26 -1.22 -9.31
C LYS A 253 0.98 -2.53 -9.02
N SER A 254 2.23 -2.48 -8.57
CA SER A 254 3.03 -3.66 -8.22
C SER A 254 2.38 -4.56 -7.17
N PHE A 255 1.53 -4.03 -6.29
CA PHE A 255 0.73 -4.85 -5.37
C PHE A 255 -0.09 -5.92 -6.13
N ALA A 256 -0.80 -5.51 -7.18
CA ALA A 256 -1.61 -6.42 -7.99
C ALA A 256 -0.74 -7.45 -8.74
N PHE A 257 0.40 -7.03 -9.25
CA PHE A 257 1.33 -7.91 -9.96
C PHE A 257 1.91 -8.99 -9.04
N GLU A 258 2.33 -8.59 -7.83
CA GLU A 258 2.84 -9.50 -6.82
C GLU A 258 1.77 -10.46 -6.31
N VAL A 259 0.55 -9.98 -6.02
CA VAL A 259 -0.56 -10.84 -5.62
C VAL A 259 -0.85 -11.85 -6.71
N ALA A 260 -0.94 -11.43 -7.98
CA ALA A 260 -1.16 -12.36 -9.09
C ALA A 260 -0.05 -13.41 -9.19
N GLN A 261 1.22 -13.00 -9.10
CA GLN A 261 2.38 -13.91 -9.12
C GLN A 261 2.35 -14.89 -7.94
N GLN A 262 2.14 -14.40 -6.72
CA GLN A 262 2.08 -15.21 -5.49
C GLN A 262 0.88 -16.15 -5.44
N MET A 263 -0.20 -15.83 -6.18
CA MET A 263 -1.38 -16.68 -6.38
C MET A 263 -1.27 -17.59 -7.62
N GLY A 264 -0.07 -17.72 -8.21
CA GLY A 264 0.18 -18.56 -9.39
C GLY A 264 -0.48 -18.05 -10.66
N TRP A 265 -0.64 -16.73 -10.78
CA TRP A 265 -1.23 -16.00 -11.91
C TRP A 265 -2.73 -16.33 -12.16
N LYS A 266 -3.39 -16.87 -11.14
CA LYS A 266 -4.84 -17.14 -11.15
C LYS A 266 -5.51 -16.25 -10.12
N VAL A 267 -6.36 -15.32 -10.54
CA VAL A 267 -6.95 -14.29 -9.67
C VAL A 267 -8.46 -14.13 -9.84
N ASP A 268 -9.05 -14.82 -10.76
CA ASP A 268 -10.48 -14.71 -11.11
C ASP A 268 -11.44 -15.13 -9.97
N ASP A 269 -10.97 -16.00 -9.06
CA ASP A 269 -11.65 -16.42 -7.83
C ASP A 269 -11.13 -15.70 -6.57
N VAL A 270 -10.18 -14.76 -6.73
CA VAL A 270 -9.59 -13.99 -5.60
C VAL A 270 -10.48 -12.79 -5.28
N THR A 271 -10.68 -12.53 -4.00
CA THR A 271 -11.18 -11.25 -3.48
C THR A 271 -10.07 -10.54 -2.73
N VAL A 272 -9.76 -9.29 -3.12
CA VAL A 272 -8.77 -8.44 -2.44
C VAL A 272 -9.51 -7.42 -1.59
N ALA A 273 -9.37 -7.50 -0.27
CA ALA A 273 -9.92 -6.52 0.67
C ALA A 273 -8.91 -5.40 0.90
N VAL A 274 -9.31 -4.14 0.61
CA VAL A 274 -8.42 -2.97 0.56
C VAL A 274 -8.99 -1.83 1.39
N PRO A 275 -8.26 -1.29 2.38
CA PRO A 275 -8.64 -0.08 3.09
C PRO A 275 -8.64 1.12 2.15
N ILE A 276 -9.70 1.95 2.19
CA ILE A 276 -9.83 3.10 1.30
C ILE A 276 -9.76 4.42 2.08
N GLY A 277 -8.64 5.14 1.95
CA GLY A 277 -8.51 6.55 2.32
C GLY A 277 -8.64 7.45 1.08
N ASN A 278 -7.52 8.02 0.58
CA ASN A 278 -7.50 8.85 -0.66
C ASN A 278 -7.79 8.07 -1.96
N ALA A 279 -8.12 6.81 -1.88
CA ALA A 279 -8.45 5.89 -2.97
C ALA A 279 -7.32 5.66 -4.01
N GLY A 280 -6.10 6.16 -3.77
CA GLY A 280 -4.97 5.95 -4.69
C GLY A 280 -4.52 4.49 -4.73
N ASN A 281 -4.47 3.81 -3.57
CA ASN A 281 -4.06 2.41 -3.47
C ASN A 281 -5.03 1.48 -4.22
N VAL A 282 -6.31 1.58 -3.94
CA VAL A 282 -7.33 0.77 -4.63
C VAL A 282 -7.38 1.05 -6.13
N THR A 283 -7.17 2.32 -6.55
CA THR A 283 -7.00 2.68 -7.97
C THR A 283 -5.84 1.91 -8.59
N ALA A 284 -4.66 1.96 -7.97
CA ALA A 284 -3.47 1.27 -8.47
C ALA A 284 -3.65 -0.26 -8.54
N ILE A 285 -4.27 -0.85 -7.52
CA ILE A 285 -4.58 -2.29 -7.50
C ILE A 285 -5.47 -2.66 -8.67
N MET A 286 -6.55 -1.90 -8.92
CA MET A 286 -7.44 -2.14 -10.05
C MET A 286 -6.74 -1.94 -11.40
N GLU A 287 -6.00 -0.83 -11.59
CA GLU A 287 -5.22 -0.58 -12.81
C GLU A 287 -4.19 -1.68 -13.06
N GLY A 288 -3.51 -2.17 -12.00
CA GLY A 288 -2.55 -3.26 -12.12
C GLY A 288 -3.17 -4.57 -12.61
N PHE A 289 -4.32 -4.96 -12.09
CA PHE A 289 -5.00 -6.17 -12.59
C PHE A 289 -5.51 -5.99 -14.02
N ILE A 290 -5.93 -4.79 -14.41
CA ILE A 290 -6.32 -4.48 -15.80
C ILE A 290 -5.10 -4.64 -16.73
N ASP A 291 -3.93 -4.14 -16.35
CA ASP A 291 -2.71 -4.29 -17.16
C ASP A 291 -2.36 -5.78 -17.37
N LEU A 292 -2.45 -6.60 -16.32
CA LEU A 292 -2.23 -8.05 -16.42
C LEU A 292 -3.26 -8.73 -17.34
N LEU A 293 -4.51 -8.34 -17.25
CA LEU A 293 -5.58 -8.88 -18.11
C LEU A 293 -5.37 -8.47 -19.57
N ARG A 294 -5.03 -7.20 -19.84
CA ARG A 294 -4.74 -6.70 -21.20
C ARG A 294 -3.62 -7.45 -21.90
N LEU A 295 -2.64 -7.93 -21.13
CA LEU A 295 -1.50 -8.72 -21.65
C LEU A 295 -1.78 -10.24 -21.65
N GLY A 296 -2.95 -10.68 -21.22
CA GLY A 296 -3.27 -12.11 -21.11
C GLY A 296 -2.42 -12.85 -20.06
N ILE A 297 -1.82 -12.11 -19.11
CA ILE A 297 -1.06 -12.69 -18.00
C ILE A 297 -2.00 -13.34 -17.00
N VAL A 298 -3.18 -12.77 -16.80
CA VAL A 298 -4.30 -13.36 -16.06
C VAL A 298 -5.51 -13.52 -16.99
N GLU A 299 -6.40 -14.45 -16.68
CA GLU A 299 -7.56 -14.78 -17.52
C GLU A 299 -8.81 -13.97 -17.12
N GLY A 300 -8.83 -13.41 -15.91
CA GLY A 300 -9.95 -12.63 -15.40
C GLY A 300 -9.50 -11.66 -14.32
N LEU A 301 -10.38 -10.71 -13.96
CA LEU A 301 -10.15 -9.78 -12.87
C LEU A 301 -10.58 -10.40 -11.53
N PRO A 302 -9.87 -10.11 -10.43
CA PRO A 302 -10.34 -10.45 -9.09
C PRO A 302 -11.55 -9.60 -8.70
N ARG A 303 -12.21 -9.99 -7.62
CA ARG A 303 -13.10 -9.06 -6.90
C ARG A 303 -12.28 -8.14 -6.02
N VAL A 304 -12.66 -6.88 -5.96
CA VAL A 304 -12.08 -5.89 -5.05
C VAL A 304 -13.14 -5.48 -4.02
N LEU A 305 -12.85 -5.69 -2.76
CA LEU A 305 -13.66 -5.28 -1.62
C LEU A 305 -13.01 -4.07 -0.95
N GLY A 306 -13.50 -2.87 -1.26
CA GLY A 306 -13.13 -1.67 -0.53
C GLY A 306 -13.65 -1.72 0.91
N VAL A 307 -12.88 -1.25 1.86
CA VAL A 307 -13.29 -1.17 3.26
C VAL A 307 -13.05 0.24 3.77
N GLN A 308 -14.03 0.79 4.47
CA GLN A 308 -13.94 2.11 5.11
C GLN A 308 -14.54 2.07 6.51
N SER A 309 -13.93 2.84 7.43
CA SER A 309 -14.55 3.14 8.73
C SER A 309 -15.84 3.93 8.54
N HIS A 310 -16.83 3.67 9.40
CA HIS A 310 -18.09 4.45 9.40
C HIS A 310 -17.89 5.95 9.69
N HIS A 311 -16.74 6.34 10.20
CA HIS A 311 -16.35 7.74 10.41
C HIS A 311 -15.83 8.43 9.14
N ALA A 312 -15.51 7.67 8.07
CA ALA A 312 -14.98 8.18 6.81
C ALA A 312 -15.30 7.22 5.65
N ASN A 313 -16.59 7.09 5.26
CA ASN A 313 -17.08 6.07 4.33
C ASN A 313 -17.76 6.58 3.05
N PRO A 314 -17.30 7.66 2.41
CA PRO A 314 -18.00 8.23 1.24
C PRO A 314 -18.06 7.28 0.04
N VAL A 315 -17.07 6.38 -0.13
CA VAL A 315 -17.05 5.40 -1.24
C VAL A 315 -18.02 4.26 -0.98
N ALA A 316 -18.13 3.79 0.28
CA ALA A 316 -19.11 2.78 0.65
C ALA A 316 -20.55 3.31 0.46
N ILE A 317 -20.82 4.53 0.90
CA ILE A 317 -22.12 5.19 0.67
C ILE A 317 -22.40 5.30 -0.84
N TRP A 318 -21.42 5.76 -1.64
CA TRP A 318 -21.62 5.80 -3.10
C TRP A 318 -21.97 4.42 -3.68
N LYS A 319 -21.28 3.37 -3.24
CA LYS A 319 -21.56 2.02 -3.76
C LYS A 319 -22.94 1.52 -3.39
N GLU A 320 -23.43 1.89 -2.21
CA GLU A 320 -24.74 1.49 -1.70
C GLU A 320 -25.90 2.23 -2.37
N ILE A 321 -25.81 3.56 -2.47
CA ILE A 321 -26.92 4.41 -2.96
C ILE A 321 -26.71 4.99 -4.36
N GLY A 322 -25.59 4.71 -5.02
CA GLY A 322 -25.26 5.19 -6.39
C GLY A 322 -24.88 6.68 -6.47
N ARG A 323 -24.92 7.43 -5.34
CA ARG A 323 -24.61 8.85 -5.31
C ARG A 323 -23.41 9.13 -4.41
N TYR A 324 -22.37 9.75 -4.99
CA TYR A 324 -21.21 10.20 -4.23
C TYR A 324 -21.44 11.61 -3.64
N THR A 325 -21.12 11.75 -2.38
CA THR A 325 -21.09 13.04 -1.67
C THR A 325 -19.89 13.05 -0.72
N PRO A 326 -19.02 14.07 -0.79
CA PRO A 326 -18.01 14.27 0.24
C PRO A 326 -18.66 14.41 1.62
N MET A 327 -17.95 13.95 2.65
CA MET A 327 -18.45 14.01 4.03
C MET A 327 -17.43 14.65 4.98
N THR A 328 -17.92 15.22 6.06
CA THR A 328 -17.09 15.57 7.21
C THR A 328 -16.75 14.29 7.98
N VAL A 329 -15.46 14.08 8.26
CA VAL A 329 -14.99 12.90 8.99
C VAL A 329 -15.06 13.09 10.50
N SER A 330 -15.25 11.99 11.22
CA SER A 330 -15.06 11.90 12.67
C SER A 330 -13.72 11.19 12.97
N PRO A 331 -13.17 11.34 14.19
CA PRO A 331 -11.96 10.62 14.59
C PRO A 331 -12.10 9.12 14.38
N SER A 332 -11.11 8.50 13.73
CA SER A 332 -11.07 7.06 13.46
C SER A 332 -9.76 6.45 13.91
N VAL A 333 -9.80 5.21 14.41
CA VAL A 333 -8.59 4.42 14.68
C VAL A 333 -7.87 4.07 13.38
N ALA A 334 -8.58 4.00 12.24
CA ALA A 334 -7.99 3.90 10.91
C ALA A 334 -7.49 5.28 10.41
N GLN A 335 -6.66 5.94 11.22
CA GLN A 335 -6.24 7.33 11.07
C GLN A 335 -5.73 7.68 9.66
N ALA A 336 -4.95 6.82 9.03
CA ALA A 336 -4.41 7.07 7.69
C ALA A 336 -5.46 6.95 6.57
N ALA A 337 -6.61 6.34 6.85
CA ALA A 337 -7.75 6.20 5.93
C ALA A 337 -8.89 7.21 6.22
N MET A 338 -8.75 8.08 7.21
CA MET A 338 -9.76 9.06 7.64
C MET A 338 -9.88 10.22 6.63
N ILE A 339 -10.47 9.93 5.47
CA ILE A 339 -10.60 10.89 4.35
C ILE A 339 -12.05 11.00 3.92
N GLY A 340 -12.63 12.19 4.07
CA GLY A 340 -14.02 12.47 3.70
C GLY A 340 -14.26 12.81 2.22
N ASN A 341 -13.18 13.15 1.49
CA ASN A 341 -13.24 13.42 0.06
C ASN A 341 -12.01 12.81 -0.66
N PRO A 342 -12.02 11.49 -0.92
CA PRO A 342 -10.94 10.80 -1.59
C PRO A 342 -10.53 11.40 -2.93
N VAL A 343 -9.29 11.87 -3.03
CA VAL A 343 -8.77 12.54 -4.24
C VAL A 343 -8.91 11.66 -5.48
N SER A 344 -8.66 10.36 -5.37
CA SER A 344 -8.71 9.43 -6.51
C SER A 344 -10.09 8.81 -6.75
N PHE A 345 -11.15 9.25 -6.05
CA PHE A 345 -12.50 8.69 -6.25
C PHE A 345 -12.96 8.74 -7.73
N PRO A 346 -12.73 9.83 -8.51
CA PRO A 346 -13.12 9.84 -9.92
C PRO A 346 -12.48 8.72 -10.74
N LYS A 347 -11.25 8.32 -10.41
CA LYS A 347 -10.57 7.17 -11.05
C LYS A 347 -11.24 5.86 -10.65
N VAL A 348 -11.51 5.66 -9.35
CA VAL A 348 -12.22 4.46 -8.86
C VAL A 348 -13.56 4.30 -9.56
N LYS A 349 -14.34 5.39 -9.63
CA LYS A 349 -15.64 5.38 -10.30
C LYS A 349 -15.51 4.91 -11.75
N GLY A 350 -14.60 5.53 -12.53
CA GLY A 350 -14.38 5.15 -13.93
C GLY A 350 -13.97 3.68 -14.09
N LEU A 351 -13.01 3.21 -13.28
CA LEU A 351 -12.55 1.81 -13.33
C LEU A 351 -13.64 0.81 -12.94
N VAL A 352 -14.48 1.17 -11.98
CA VAL A 352 -15.63 0.33 -11.60
C VAL A 352 -16.66 0.27 -12.70
N GLU A 353 -17.05 1.40 -13.30
CA GLU A 353 -18.05 1.47 -14.36
C GLU A 353 -17.59 0.75 -15.64
N GLU A 354 -16.30 0.83 -15.99
CA GLU A 354 -15.75 0.28 -17.21
C GLU A 354 -15.35 -1.21 -17.08
N HIS A 355 -14.68 -1.58 -15.99
CA HIS A 355 -14.00 -2.87 -15.88
C HIS A 355 -14.50 -3.77 -14.74
N PHE A 356 -14.67 -3.23 -13.52
CA PHE A 356 -14.94 -4.05 -12.34
C PHE A 356 -16.42 -4.28 -12.06
N ARG A 357 -17.30 -3.34 -12.37
CA ARG A 357 -18.76 -3.48 -12.27
C ARG A 357 -19.23 -4.18 -10.97
N ASP A 358 -19.71 -5.41 -11.10
CA ASP A 358 -20.14 -6.31 -10.01
C ASP A 358 -18.97 -6.93 -9.23
N ARG A 359 -17.74 -6.82 -9.75
CA ARG A 359 -16.51 -7.27 -9.08
C ARG A 359 -15.95 -6.25 -8.10
N PHE A 360 -16.48 -5.05 -8.04
CA PHE A 360 -16.16 -4.07 -7.00
C PHE A 360 -17.31 -3.95 -6.01
N ASP A 361 -16.98 -4.05 -4.73
CA ASP A 361 -17.86 -3.71 -3.63
C ASP A 361 -17.15 -2.84 -2.61
N CYS A 362 -17.90 -2.14 -1.75
CA CYS A 362 -17.32 -1.35 -0.67
C CYS A 362 -18.19 -1.47 0.57
N ILE A 363 -17.57 -1.79 1.71
CA ILE A 363 -18.27 -2.06 2.96
C ILE A 363 -17.78 -1.13 4.06
N THR A 364 -18.69 -0.79 4.97
CA THR A 364 -18.40 0.04 6.14
C THR A 364 -18.21 -0.85 7.36
N VAL A 365 -17.17 -0.56 8.16
CA VAL A 365 -16.89 -1.21 9.45
C VAL A 365 -16.85 -0.18 10.58
N THR A 366 -17.11 -0.63 11.81
CA THR A 366 -17.03 0.18 13.03
C THR A 366 -15.59 0.23 13.56
N GLU A 367 -15.29 1.24 14.37
CA GLU A 367 -14.01 1.37 15.07
C GLU A 367 -13.70 0.14 15.95
N GLN A 368 -14.74 -0.41 16.59
CA GLN A 368 -14.64 -1.64 17.38
C GLN A 368 -14.24 -2.85 16.51
N GLU A 369 -14.87 -3.02 15.34
CA GLU A 369 -14.54 -4.10 14.42
C GLU A 369 -13.09 -4.00 13.91
N ILE A 370 -12.62 -2.78 13.66
CA ILE A 370 -11.23 -2.51 13.24
C ILE A 370 -10.25 -2.93 14.33
N MET A 371 -10.43 -2.43 15.57
CA MET A 371 -9.51 -2.72 16.65
C MET A 371 -9.54 -4.20 17.06
N ASP A 372 -10.70 -4.82 17.17
CA ASP A 372 -10.83 -6.24 17.47
C ASP A 372 -10.11 -7.10 16.42
N SER A 373 -10.25 -6.74 15.14
CA SER A 373 -9.59 -7.45 14.04
C SER A 373 -8.08 -7.26 14.08
N MET A 374 -7.59 -6.04 14.24
CA MET A 374 -6.15 -5.75 14.40
C MET A 374 -5.56 -6.56 15.55
N MET A 375 -6.16 -6.49 16.75
CA MET A 375 -5.64 -7.17 17.94
C MET A 375 -5.63 -8.69 17.77
N ARG A 376 -6.67 -9.23 17.15
CA ARG A 376 -6.76 -10.67 16.91
C ARG A 376 -5.76 -11.15 15.87
N VAL A 377 -5.65 -10.45 14.75
CA VAL A 377 -4.70 -10.78 13.66
C VAL A 377 -3.26 -10.75 14.18
N ASN A 378 -2.91 -9.75 15.00
CA ASN A 378 -1.58 -9.63 15.58
C ASN A 378 -1.26 -10.75 16.59
N ARG A 379 -2.25 -11.32 17.26
CA ARG A 379 -2.08 -12.49 18.15
C ARG A 379 -1.87 -13.81 17.41
N HIS A 380 -2.10 -13.81 16.10
CA HIS A 380 -1.97 -15.01 15.25
C HIS A 380 -0.79 -14.94 14.27
N GLY A 381 0.27 -14.19 14.64
CA GLY A 381 1.54 -14.19 13.91
C GLY A 381 1.64 -13.18 12.77
N HIS A 382 0.77 -12.18 12.76
CA HIS A 382 0.86 -11.05 11.83
C HIS A 382 1.19 -9.74 12.57
N VAL A 383 1.58 -8.70 11.83
CA VAL A 383 1.95 -7.38 12.38
C VAL A 383 1.24 -6.28 11.60
N VAL A 384 -0.09 -6.29 11.68
CA VAL A 384 -0.93 -5.35 10.92
C VAL A 384 -1.21 -4.08 11.72
N CYS A 385 -1.27 -2.95 11.03
CA CYS A 385 -1.72 -1.67 11.58
C CYS A 385 -3.26 -1.63 11.71
N THR A 386 -3.82 -0.53 12.18
CA THR A 386 -5.28 -0.34 12.26
C THR A 386 -5.96 -0.49 10.91
N GLN A 387 -5.36 0.03 9.82
CA GLN A 387 -5.90 -0.13 8.47
C GLN A 387 -5.82 -1.59 7.97
N GLY A 388 -4.78 -2.34 8.36
CA GLY A 388 -4.74 -3.78 8.12
C GLY A 388 -5.85 -4.52 8.87
N GLY A 389 -6.15 -4.09 10.11
CA GLY A 389 -7.32 -4.54 10.88
C GLY A 389 -8.63 -4.20 10.18
N GLU A 390 -8.74 -3.01 9.58
CA GLU A 390 -9.90 -2.56 8.79
C GLU A 390 -10.17 -3.51 7.61
N ALA A 391 -9.13 -3.89 6.84
CA ALA A 391 -9.27 -4.84 5.73
C ALA A 391 -9.83 -6.19 6.17
N VAL A 392 -9.33 -6.74 7.28
CA VAL A 392 -9.80 -8.02 7.81
C VAL A 392 -11.21 -7.92 8.40
N ALA A 393 -11.52 -6.82 9.09
CA ALA A 393 -12.88 -6.53 9.58
C ALA A 393 -13.89 -6.51 8.42
N GLY A 394 -13.55 -5.83 7.33
CA GLY A 394 -14.38 -5.75 6.13
C GLY A 394 -14.59 -7.11 5.47
N LEU A 395 -13.54 -7.91 5.32
CA LEU A 395 -13.66 -9.27 4.80
C LEU A 395 -14.60 -10.12 5.67
N ARG A 396 -14.39 -10.12 6.99
CA ARG A 396 -15.21 -10.88 7.93
C ARG A 396 -16.67 -10.48 7.85
N LYS A 397 -16.95 -9.19 7.81
CA LYS A 397 -18.30 -8.64 7.70
C LYS A 397 -18.95 -9.01 6.37
N ALA A 398 -18.23 -8.86 5.25
CA ALA A 398 -18.72 -9.21 3.92
C ALA A 398 -19.05 -10.71 3.79
N LEU A 399 -18.27 -11.59 4.43
CA LEU A 399 -18.56 -13.02 4.51
C LEU A 399 -19.82 -13.32 5.33
N ALA A 400 -19.99 -12.63 6.47
CA ALA A 400 -21.16 -12.79 7.34
C ALA A 400 -22.44 -12.30 6.67
N GLU A 401 -22.37 -11.22 5.90
CA GLU A 401 -23.49 -10.64 5.15
C GLU A 401 -23.76 -11.33 3.80
N GLY A 402 -22.92 -12.31 3.40
CA GLY A 402 -23.05 -13.01 2.12
C GLY A 402 -22.71 -12.15 0.89
N ARG A 403 -22.00 -11.03 1.07
CA ARG A 403 -21.56 -10.14 -0.04
C ARG A 403 -20.41 -10.72 -0.83
N VAL A 404 -19.65 -11.64 -0.25
CA VAL A 404 -18.61 -12.45 -0.90
C VAL A 404 -18.85 -13.94 -0.62
N ALA A 405 -18.62 -14.79 -1.60
CA ALA A 405 -18.82 -16.24 -1.49
C ALA A 405 -17.72 -16.89 -0.65
N LYS A 406 -18.07 -17.77 0.28
CA LYS A 406 -17.12 -18.43 1.21
C LYS A 406 -16.07 -19.32 0.55
N GLY A 407 -16.30 -19.83 -0.65
CA GLY A 407 -15.40 -20.72 -1.38
C GLY A 407 -14.28 -20.04 -2.18
N GLY A 408 -14.20 -18.70 -2.17
CA GLY A 408 -13.14 -17.95 -2.85
C GLY A 408 -11.83 -17.94 -2.08
N ARG A 409 -10.77 -17.41 -2.73
CA ARG A 409 -9.50 -17.07 -2.10
C ARG A 409 -9.51 -15.60 -1.70
N PHE A 410 -9.02 -15.27 -0.52
CA PHE A 410 -9.08 -13.92 0.02
C PHE A 410 -7.69 -13.39 0.35
N VAL A 411 -7.44 -12.13 -0.02
CA VAL A 411 -6.23 -11.40 0.31
C VAL A 411 -6.63 -10.10 1.01
N CYS A 412 -6.14 -9.90 2.24
CA CYS A 412 -6.29 -8.65 2.98
C CYS A 412 -5.03 -7.81 2.84
N ASP A 413 -5.17 -6.58 2.40
CA ASP A 413 -4.08 -5.63 2.30
C ASP A 413 -3.74 -5.06 3.70
N SER A 414 -2.59 -5.44 4.24
CA SER A 414 -1.99 -4.84 5.42
C SER A 414 -1.08 -3.70 5.00
N THR A 415 -1.65 -2.51 4.93
CA THR A 415 -1.03 -1.33 4.30
C THR A 415 0.20 -0.79 5.02
N SER A 416 0.35 -1.05 6.34
CA SER A 416 1.53 -0.66 7.10
C SER A 416 1.75 -1.53 8.35
N HIS A 417 2.92 -1.34 8.97
CA HIS A 417 3.32 -2.09 10.15
C HIS A 417 2.66 -1.55 11.42
N GLN A 418 2.32 -2.43 12.35
CA GLN A 418 1.73 -2.10 13.66
C GLN A 418 2.51 -1.00 14.41
N LEU A 419 3.83 -1.04 14.39
CA LEU A 419 4.67 -0.08 15.13
C LEU A 419 4.46 1.38 14.72
N LYS A 420 3.95 1.64 13.52
CA LYS A 420 3.61 3.02 13.10
C LYS A 420 2.37 3.56 13.82
N PHE A 421 1.56 2.69 14.35
CA PHE A 421 0.29 2.98 15.03
C PHE A 421 0.22 2.35 16.43
N ALA A 422 1.40 2.13 17.06
CA ALA A 422 1.51 1.47 18.36
C ALA A 422 0.68 2.14 19.45
N GLY A 423 0.53 3.46 19.40
CA GLY A 423 -0.28 4.21 20.35
C GLY A 423 -1.75 3.78 20.43
N PHE A 424 -2.33 3.26 19.33
CA PHE A 424 -3.69 2.71 19.38
C PHE A 424 -3.76 1.37 20.13
N GLN A 425 -2.73 0.53 20.02
CA GLN A 425 -2.65 -0.71 20.80
C GLN A 425 -2.50 -0.40 22.28
N ASP A 426 -1.60 0.54 22.65
CA ASP A 426 -1.38 0.93 24.03
C ASP A 426 -2.66 1.51 24.64
N ALA A 427 -3.31 2.43 23.91
CA ALA A 427 -4.59 3.01 24.32
C ALA A 427 -5.70 1.95 24.45
N TYR A 428 -5.73 0.93 23.57
CA TYR A 428 -6.66 -0.21 23.68
C TYR A 428 -6.39 -1.01 24.96
N PHE A 429 -5.12 -1.32 25.27
CA PHE A 429 -4.79 -2.05 26.51
C PHE A 429 -5.10 -1.28 27.77
N GLU A 430 -5.07 0.04 27.70
CA GLU A 430 -5.38 0.93 28.81
C GLU A 430 -6.88 1.28 28.95
N GLY A 431 -7.72 0.89 27.97
CA GLY A 431 -9.14 1.24 27.93
C GLY A 431 -9.43 2.71 27.57
N LYS A 432 -8.48 3.39 26.91
CA LYS A 432 -8.57 4.82 26.60
C LYS A 432 -9.20 5.13 25.23
N LEU A 433 -9.65 4.12 24.49
CA LEU A 433 -10.27 4.32 23.16
C LEU A 433 -11.80 4.45 23.23
N GLU A 434 -12.41 4.25 24.39
CA GLU A 434 -13.86 4.39 24.56
C GLU A 434 -14.29 5.83 24.36
N GLU A 435 -13.61 6.76 25.05
CA GLU A 435 -13.79 8.20 24.82
C GLU A 435 -13.11 8.61 23.52
N GLY A 436 -13.87 9.10 22.57
CA GLY A 436 -13.38 9.59 21.27
C GLY A 436 -13.51 8.62 20.11
N TYR A 437 -13.43 7.29 20.33
CA TYR A 437 -13.53 6.29 19.25
C TYR A 437 -14.68 5.27 19.48
N GLY A 438 -15.28 5.21 20.67
CA GLY A 438 -16.32 4.25 21.02
C GLY A 438 -15.82 2.80 21.04
N VAL A 439 -14.53 2.57 21.31
CA VAL A 439 -13.91 1.25 21.32
C VAL A 439 -13.73 0.74 22.74
N VAL A 440 -14.44 -0.33 23.07
CA VAL A 440 -14.34 -1.01 24.37
C VAL A 440 -13.30 -2.12 24.29
N SER A 441 -12.35 -2.09 25.22
CA SER A 441 -11.30 -3.11 25.32
C SER A 441 -11.87 -4.44 25.75
N LYS A 442 -11.63 -5.51 25.01
CA LYS A 442 -12.06 -6.85 25.34
C LYS A 442 -11.01 -7.54 26.22
N PRO A 443 -11.36 -8.06 27.40
CA PRO A 443 -10.39 -8.67 28.32
C PRO A 443 -9.52 -9.76 27.68
N GLU A 444 -10.08 -10.57 26.79
CA GLU A 444 -9.36 -11.62 26.08
C GLU A 444 -8.35 -11.09 25.04
N LEU A 445 -8.45 -9.81 24.64
CA LEU A 445 -7.54 -9.14 23.72
C LEU A 445 -6.56 -8.19 24.41
N VAL A 446 -6.76 -7.88 25.69
CA VAL A 446 -5.83 -7.06 26.48
C VAL A 446 -4.67 -7.93 26.94
N ASN A 447 -3.46 -7.38 26.92
CA ASN A 447 -2.28 -8.00 27.48
C ASN A 447 -1.47 -6.96 28.27
N ARG A 448 -0.84 -7.39 29.37
CA ARG A 448 -0.01 -6.53 30.24
C ARG A 448 1.21 -7.28 30.72
N PRO A 449 2.33 -6.59 30.99
CA PRO A 449 3.46 -7.21 31.66
C PRO A 449 3.07 -7.77 33.02
N VAL A 450 3.56 -8.96 33.36
CA VAL A 450 3.40 -9.58 34.68
C VAL A 450 4.72 -9.47 35.42
N SER A 451 4.73 -8.83 36.57
CA SER A 451 5.92 -8.76 37.43
C SER A 451 6.04 -10.01 38.28
N MET A 452 7.19 -10.64 38.25
CA MET A 452 7.51 -11.82 39.06
C MET A 452 8.90 -11.62 39.70
N ALA A 453 9.20 -12.38 40.76
CA ALA A 453 10.55 -12.41 41.31
C ALA A 453 11.54 -12.94 40.28
N ALA A 454 12.80 -12.49 40.34
CA ALA A 454 13.88 -12.93 39.44
C ALA A 454 14.40 -14.30 39.88
N ASP A 455 13.51 -15.29 40.00
CA ASP A 455 13.74 -16.65 40.43
C ASP A 455 13.00 -17.65 39.54
N ALA A 456 13.68 -18.70 39.11
CA ALA A 456 13.13 -19.70 38.19
C ALA A 456 11.94 -20.48 38.80
N ALA A 457 11.96 -20.75 40.09
CA ALA A 457 10.87 -21.48 40.75
C ALA A 457 9.62 -20.61 40.88
N ALA A 458 9.79 -19.32 41.23
CA ALA A 458 8.70 -18.34 41.27
C ALA A 458 8.07 -18.12 39.90
N ILE A 459 8.89 -18.00 38.84
CA ILE A 459 8.41 -17.86 37.45
C ILE A 459 7.68 -19.15 37.02
N ALA A 460 8.24 -20.32 37.28
CA ALA A 460 7.61 -21.62 36.96
C ALA A 460 6.25 -21.77 37.64
N ALA A 461 6.18 -21.43 38.93
CA ALA A 461 4.92 -21.45 39.68
C ALA A 461 3.89 -20.45 39.14
N GLY A 462 4.31 -19.22 38.90
CA GLY A 462 3.44 -18.14 38.36
C GLY A 462 2.89 -18.45 36.95
N LEU A 463 3.66 -19.21 36.15
CA LEU A 463 3.25 -19.65 34.80
C LEU A 463 2.57 -21.03 34.78
N GLY A 464 2.39 -21.69 35.95
CA GLY A 464 1.77 -23.01 36.06
C GLY A 464 2.58 -24.11 35.38
N LEU A 465 3.93 -23.97 35.28
CA LEU A 465 4.77 -24.99 34.67
C LEU A 465 4.92 -26.22 35.58
N LYS A 466 4.82 -27.39 35.00
CA LYS A 466 5.06 -28.66 35.72
C LYS A 466 6.53 -29.06 35.56
N PRO A 467 7.20 -29.51 36.67
CA PRO A 467 8.55 -30.04 36.57
C PRO A 467 8.64 -31.20 35.55
N ARG A 468 9.73 -31.26 34.81
CA ARG A 468 9.99 -32.40 33.93
C ARG A 468 10.08 -33.65 34.81
N LYS A 469 9.38 -34.75 34.47
CA LYS A 469 9.65 -36.04 35.01
C LYS A 469 11.11 -36.37 34.68
N ARG A 470 11.99 -36.38 35.70
CA ARG A 470 13.34 -36.87 35.49
C ARG A 470 13.22 -38.33 35.08
N CYS A 471 13.66 -38.69 33.91
CA CYS A 471 13.89 -40.07 33.54
C CYS A 471 14.95 -40.58 34.51
N MET A 472 14.57 -41.44 35.43
CA MET A 472 15.52 -42.21 36.23
C MET A 472 16.08 -43.32 35.31
N CYS A 473 16.88 -42.91 34.33
CA CYS A 473 17.79 -43.84 33.67
C CYS A 473 18.93 -44.04 34.67
N GLY A 474 18.85 -45.14 35.39
CA GLY A 474 19.86 -45.56 36.35
C GLY A 474 21.22 -45.62 35.68
N GLY A 475 22.17 -44.88 36.21
CA GLY A 475 23.56 -45.14 35.97
C GLY A 475 23.92 -46.44 36.75
N ASN A 476 24.49 -47.37 36.07
CA ASN A 476 25.50 -48.29 36.56
C ASN A 476 26.77 -47.98 35.78
#